data_a239d5183ba6d0c3804f23eebafe4647
#
_entry.id   a239d5183ba6d0c3804f23eebafe4647
#
_cell.length_a   1.000
_cell.length_b   1.000
_cell.length_c   1.000
_cell.angle_alpha   90.00
_cell.angle_beta   90.00
_cell.angle_gamma   90.00
#
_symmetry.space_group_name_H-M   'P 1'
#
loop_
_entity.id
_entity.type
_entity.pdbx_description
1 polymer ?
#
loop_
_entity_poly.entity_id
_entity_poly.type
_entity_poly.pdbx_seq_one_letter_code
_entity_poly.pdbx_strand_id
1 'polypeptide(L)'
;MAMTRSGIRVVIGALGGLATLLSGCASLDSADSTRLDLVKQRGELICGVSGKIPGMSFLRPDGGYEGFDVDICRAMAAAFLGDPDSIQYRPLTAPERFTALRSGEIDLLSRNTTFNLSRDASGGNGLSFGPIVFHDGQGLMVKTGSGVTSLEQLSGQAICVGSGTTTEQNLNDVFETRQLPYTPIKYQDLNQVVGGYLQGRCAGMTSDLTQLAAARSGFPDPEQHTILEERLSKEPMAPAVVGGDQRMADAMRWVVFALIEAEERGITQANVEEVLKQAQADPSQAALRRFLGVDGGLGSKLGLPDDFVVQVIRATGHYGEIYDRHLGRESAVTIPRSVNRLAGDGGLMVAPPFS
;
A
#
# COMPACT_ATOMS: atom_id res chain seq x y z
N MET A 1 -16.87 -88.38 14.67
CA MET A 1 -18.14 -89.12 14.52
C MET A 1 -18.96 -88.34 13.49
N ALA A 2 -19.16 -88.97 12.34
CA ALA A 2 -20.25 -88.91 11.36
C ALA A 2 -20.53 -87.51 10.72
N MET A 3 -20.16 -87.27 9.43
CA MET A 3 -20.90 -87.59 8.20
C MET A 3 -22.27 -86.96 8.14
N THR A 4 -22.70 -86.24 7.11
CA THR A 4 -22.92 -86.54 5.70
C THR A 4 -23.27 -85.31 4.91
N ARG A 5 -22.68 -85.01 3.76
CA ARG A 5 -23.21 -85.09 2.35
C ARG A 5 -24.54 -84.38 2.09
N SER A 6 -24.62 -83.42 1.18
CA SER A 6 -24.77 -83.51 -0.28
C SER A 6 -25.84 -82.61 -0.80
N GLY A 7 -25.68 -82.04 -1.92
CA GLY A 7 -26.75 -81.50 -2.75
C GLY A 7 -26.44 -80.36 -3.67
N ILE A 8 -25.89 -80.61 -4.84
CA ILE A 8 -25.79 -79.75 -6.02
C ILE A 8 -27.16 -79.51 -6.60
N ARG A 9 -27.47 -78.26 -6.95
CA ARG A 9 -28.29 -77.97 -8.14
C ARG A 9 -27.90 -76.59 -8.74
N VAL A 10 -27.46 -76.67 -9.97
CA VAL A 10 -27.26 -75.61 -10.96
C VAL A 10 -28.62 -75.13 -11.47
N VAL A 11 -28.83 -73.88 -11.59
CA VAL A 11 -29.75 -73.30 -12.59
C VAL A 11 -29.13 -72.02 -13.17
N ILE A 12 -29.05 -72.08 -14.48
CA ILE A 12 -28.60 -71.05 -15.46
C ILE A 12 -29.71 -69.99 -15.62
N GLY A 13 -29.26 -68.70 -15.81
CA GLY A 13 -30.03 -67.83 -16.68
C GLY A 13 -30.23 -66.44 -16.16
N ALA A 14 -29.57 -65.48 -16.68
CA ALA A 14 -30.12 -64.43 -17.57
C ALA A 14 -29.20 -63.21 -17.64
N LEU A 15 -28.83 -62.87 -18.83
CA LEU A 15 -28.17 -61.59 -19.25
C LEU A 15 -29.00 -60.40 -18.77
N GLY A 16 -28.33 -59.39 -18.21
CA GLY A 16 -28.95 -58.11 -17.90
C GLY A 16 -27.89 -57.02 -17.83
N GLY A 17 -27.72 -56.32 -18.90
CA GLY A 17 -27.31 -54.95 -19.12
C GLY A 17 -26.30 -54.28 -18.18
N LEU A 18 -25.03 -54.28 -18.56
CA LEU A 18 -23.98 -53.42 -17.98
C LEU A 18 -24.19 -51.97 -18.51
N ALA A 19 -24.98 -51.17 -17.80
CA ALA A 19 -25.04 -49.74 -18.01
C ALA A 19 -23.79 -49.10 -17.38
N THR A 20 -22.76 -48.85 -18.19
CA THR A 20 -21.63 -48.02 -17.83
C THR A 20 -22.10 -46.58 -17.66
N LEU A 21 -22.33 -46.21 -16.41
CA LEU A 21 -22.40 -44.80 -16.00
C LEU A 21 -20.99 -44.24 -16.13
N LEU A 22 -20.70 -43.62 -17.29
CA LEU A 22 -19.61 -42.68 -17.46
C LEU A 22 -19.97 -41.44 -16.58
N SER A 23 -19.59 -41.53 -15.31
CA SER A 23 -19.43 -40.34 -14.49
C SER A 23 -18.29 -39.52 -15.09
N GLY A 24 -18.65 -38.61 -16.00
CA GLY A 24 -17.76 -37.55 -16.41
C GLY A 24 -17.39 -36.75 -15.16
N CYS A 25 -16.19 -37.00 -14.62
CA CYS A 25 -15.51 -35.99 -13.83
C CYS A 25 -15.34 -34.77 -14.76
N ALA A 26 -16.31 -33.87 -14.74
CA ALA A 26 -16.03 -32.50 -15.09
C ALA A 26 -14.96 -32.08 -14.06
N SER A 27 -13.70 -32.05 -14.48
CA SER A 27 -12.68 -31.26 -13.85
C SER A 27 -13.23 -29.83 -13.87
N LEU A 28 -13.83 -29.43 -12.75
CA LEU A 28 -13.93 -28.03 -12.42
C LEU A 28 -12.46 -27.59 -12.38
N ASP A 29 -11.99 -27.01 -13.48
CA ASP A 29 -10.91 -26.04 -13.42
C ASP A 29 -11.39 -24.98 -12.44
N SER A 30 -11.12 -25.19 -11.16
CA SER A 30 -11.01 -24.13 -10.19
C SER A 30 -9.76 -23.36 -10.62
N ALA A 31 -9.91 -22.50 -11.65
CA ALA A 31 -9.01 -21.39 -11.81
C ALA A 31 -9.02 -20.72 -10.44
N ASP A 32 -7.89 -20.81 -9.72
CA ASP A 32 -7.75 -20.17 -8.41
C ASP A 32 -8.14 -18.70 -8.59
N SER A 33 -9.30 -18.32 -8.03
CA SER A 33 -9.81 -16.95 -8.14
C SER A 33 -8.79 -16.03 -7.49
N THR A 34 -8.23 -15.11 -8.27
CA THR A 34 -7.28 -14.13 -7.76
C THR A 34 -7.95 -13.16 -6.79
N ARG A 35 -7.17 -12.47 -5.96
CA ARG A 35 -7.72 -11.43 -5.07
C ARG A 35 -8.45 -10.34 -5.87
N LEU A 36 -7.95 -10.00 -7.06
CA LEU A 36 -8.62 -9.04 -7.95
C LEU A 36 -10.01 -9.53 -8.37
N ASP A 37 -10.18 -10.81 -8.67
CA ASP A 37 -11.49 -11.38 -9.03
C ASP A 37 -12.46 -11.34 -7.84
N LEU A 38 -11.96 -11.61 -6.61
CA LEU A 38 -12.76 -11.50 -5.38
C LEU A 38 -13.20 -10.06 -5.10
N VAL A 39 -12.32 -9.08 -5.30
CA VAL A 39 -12.64 -7.65 -5.18
C VAL A 39 -13.76 -7.28 -6.16
N LYS A 40 -13.63 -7.69 -7.43
CA LYS A 40 -14.64 -7.43 -8.46
C LYS A 40 -15.97 -8.12 -8.18
N GLN A 41 -15.94 -9.36 -7.72
CA GLN A 41 -17.16 -10.10 -7.38
C GLN A 41 -17.88 -9.48 -6.19
N ARG A 42 -17.14 -9.00 -5.20
CA ARG A 42 -17.68 -8.31 -4.02
C ARG A 42 -18.17 -6.90 -4.35
N GLY A 43 -17.60 -6.25 -5.38
CA GLY A 43 -17.90 -4.87 -5.76
C GLY A 43 -17.31 -3.83 -4.80
N GLU A 44 -16.32 -4.19 -3.99
CA GLU A 44 -15.71 -3.34 -2.98
C GLU A 44 -14.25 -3.72 -2.74
N LEU A 45 -13.37 -2.72 -2.60
CA LEU A 45 -11.96 -2.89 -2.21
C LEU A 45 -11.81 -2.69 -0.70
N ILE A 46 -11.23 -3.65 0.01
CA ILE A 46 -10.88 -3.46 1.43
C ILE A 46 -9.45 -2.98 1.51
N CYS A 47 -9.25 -1.70 1.87
CA CYS A 47 -7.95 -1.07 1.94
C CYS A 47 -7.50 -0.83 3.38
N GLY A 48 -6.33 -1.39 3.75
CA GLY A 48 -5.68 -1.18 5.04
C GLY A 48 -4.95 0.16 5.07
N VAL A 49 -5.31 1.01 6.03
CA VAL A 49 -4.76 2.36 6.23
C VAL A 49 -4.35 2.58 7.68
N SER A 50 -3.69 3.69 8.01
CA SER A 50 -3.43 4.06 9.42
C SER A 50 -4.63 4.73 10.08
N GLY A 51 -5.25 5.68 9.41
CA GLY A 51 -6.31 6.51 9.96
C GLY A 51 -5.87 7.53 11.02
N LYS A 52 -4.55 7.62 11.32
CA LYS A 52 -4.01 8.45 12.41
C LYS A 52 -2.86 9.38 12.00
N ILE A 53 -2.55 9.45 10.71
CA ILE A 53 -1.41 10.21 10.19
C ILE A 53 -1.92 11.29 9.25
N PRO A 54 -2.04 12.55 9.70
CA PRO A 54 -2.41 13.66 8.83
C PRO A 54 -1.50 13.73 7.59
N GLY A 55 -2.09 14.04 6.45
CA GLY A 55 -1.41 14.07 5.16
C GLY A 55 -1.21 12.69 4.50
N MET A 56 -1.10 11.60 5.26
CA MET A 56 -0.93 10.24 4.70
C MET A 56 -2.23 9.43 4.73
N SER A 57 -2.77 9.14 5.92
CA SER A 57 -4.12 8.59 6.09
C SER A 57 -4.70 9.04 7.42
N PHE A 58 -5.77 9.79 7.37
CA PHE A 58 -6.38 10.40 8.53
C PHE A 58 -7.91 10.21 8.52
N LEU A 59 -8.47 9.77 9.65
CA LEU A 59 -9.90 9.68 9.86
C LEU A 59 -10.42 11.05 10.32
N ARG A 60 -11.23 11.69 9.50
CA ARG A 60 -11.84 12.98 9.81
C ARG A 60 -12.98 12.84 10.84
N PRO A 61 -13.35 13.93 11.50
CA PRO A 61 -14.46 13.92 12.48
C PRO A 61 -15.82 13.51 11.88
N ASP A 62 -16.03 13.69 10.56
CA ASP A 62 -17.23 13.29 9.84
C ASP A 62 -17.26 11.79 9.48
N GLY A 63 -16.22 11.04 9.82
CA GLY A 63 -16.07 9.61 9.53
C GLY A 63 -15.43 9.30 8.18
N GLY A 64 -15.14 10.30 7.35
CA GLY A 64 -14.43 10.13 6.09
C GLY A 64 -12.91 9.95 6.30
N TYR A 65 -12.26 9.28 5.35
CA TYR A 65 -10.81 9.18 5.32
C TYR A 65 -10.23 10.14 4.28
N GLU A 66 -9.04 10.67 4.56
CA GLU A 66 -8.30 11.52 3.64
C GLU A 66 -6.79 11.30 3.77
N GLY A 67 -6.04 11.65 2.72
CA GLY A 67 -4.57 11.60 2.71
C GLY A 67 -4.01 10.90 1.49
N PHE A 68 -2.69 10.96 1.36
CA PHE A 68 -1.94 10.40 0.23
C PHE A 68 -2.19 8.89 0.07
N ASP A 69 -2.07 8.10 1.14
CA ASP A 69 -2.35 6.65 1.13
C ASP A 69 -3.82 6.35 0.76
N VAL A 70 -4.75 7.22 1.17
CA VAL A 70 -6.18 7.10 0.89
C VAL A 70 -6.46 7.31 -0.60
N ASP A 71 -5.84 8.31 -1.23
CA ASP A 71 -5.98 8.54 -2.66
C ASP A 71 -5.33 7.42 -3.49
N ILE A 72 -4.26 6.77 -3.02
CA ILE A 72 -3.75 5.53 -3.64
C ILE A 72 -4.81 4.42 -3.59
N CYS A 73 -5.52 4.23 -2.45
CA CYS A 73 -6.64 3.27 -2.39
C CYS A 73 -7.76 3.64 -3.37
N ARG A 74 -8.11 4.93 -3.49
CA ARG A 74 -9.14 5.43 -4.41
C ARG A 74 -8.77 5.22 -5.87
N ALA A 75 -7.50 5.42 -6.22
CA ALA A 75 -6.98 5.13 -7.55
C ALA A 75 -7.13 3.63 -7.90
N MET A 76 -6.85 2.73 -6.93
CA MET A 76 -7.05 1.29 -7.13
C MET A 76 -8.53 0.92 -7.29
N ALA A 77 -9.43 1.46 -6.46
CA ALA A 77 -10.87 1.21 -6.58
C ALA A 77 -11.42 1.72 -7.91
N ALA A 78 -11.02 2.92 -8.34
CA ALA A 78 -11.37 3.45 -9.66
C ALA A 78 -10.91 2.53 -10.80
N ALA A 79 -9.68 1.99 -10.74
CA ALA A 79 -9.15 1.08 -11.74
C ALA A 79 -9.84 -0.29 -11.74
N PHE A 80 -10.16 -0.84 -10.57
CA PHE A 80 -10.66 -2.21 -10.41
C PHE A 80 -12.18 -2.29 -10.60
N LEU A 81 -12.91 -1.26 -10.13
CA LEU A 81 -14.36 -1.24 -9.99
C LEU A 81 -15.05 -0.12 -10.79
N GLY A 82 -14.29 0.83 -11.34
CA GLY A 82 -14.83 2.02 -12.00
C GLY A 82 -15.40 3.08 -11.05
N ASP A 83 -15.30 2.85 -9.74
CA ASP A 83 -15.82 3.74 -8.70
C ASP A 83 -14.78 3.94 -7.59
N PRO A 84 -14.24 5.16 -7.40
CA PRO A 84 -13.23 5.45 -6.39
C PRO A 84 -13.76 5.36 -4.95
N ASP A 85 -15.06 5.35 -4.75
CA ASP A 85 -15.68 5.35 -3.42
C ASP A 85 -16.18 3.94 -3.01
N SER A 86 -16.08 2.95 -3.90
CA SER A 86 -16.34 1.53 -3.58
C SER A 86 -15.21 0.92 -2.75
N ILE A 87 -14.97 1.49 -1.55
CA ILE A 87 -13.88 1.12 -0.64
C ILE A 87 -14.37 0.97 0.79
N GLN A 88 -13.99 -0.13 1.43
CA GLN A 88 -13.99 -0.26 2.87
C GLN A 88 -12.59 0.04 3.41
N TYR A 89 -12.44 1.10 4.19
CA TYR A 89 -11.18 1.39 4.88
C TYR A 89 -11.08 0.60 6.18
N ARG A 90 -9.93 -0.04 6.37
CA ARG A 90 -9.60 -0.79 7.57
C ARG A 90 -8.42 -0.12 8.29
N PRO A 91 -8.67 0.63 9.39
CA PRO A 91 -7.58 1.21 10.17
C PRO A 91 -6.82 0.12 10.92
N LEU A 92 -5.49 0.10 10.77
CA LEU A 92 -4.61 -0.92 11.31
C LEU A 92 -3.42 -0.27 12.04
N THR A 93 -3.01 -0.88 13.15
CA THR A 93 -1.73 -0.57 13.79
C THR A 93 -0.56 -1.12 12.96
N ALA A 94 0.67 -0.69 13.28
CA ALA A 94 1.84 -1.19 12.56
C ALA A 94 2.07 -2.71 12.76
N PRO A 95 1.86 -3.32 13.95
CA PRO A 95 1.98 -4.76 14.14
C PRO A 95 0.90 -5.58 13.40
N GLU A 96 -0.32 -5.07 13.27
CA GLU A 96 -1.46 -5.82 12.72
C GLU A 96 -1.46 -5.91 11.20
N ARG A 97 -0.92 -4.89 10.51
CA ARG A 97 -1.10 -4.68 9.05
C ARG A 97 -0.70 -5.88 8.18
N PHE A 98 0.39 -6.57 8.51
CA PHE A 98 0.88 -7.68 7.70
C PHE A 98 0.06 -8.96 7.91
N THR A 99 -0.43 -9.17 9.13
CA THR A 99 -1.33 -10.29 9.42
C THR A 99 -2.67 -10.10 8.75
N ALA A 100 -3.25 -8.89 8.81
CA ALA A 100 -4.48 -8.54 8.13
C ALA A 100 -4.40 -8.76 6.60
N LEU A 101 -3.27 -8.39 5.98
CA LEU A 101 -3.08 -8.60 4.55
C LEU A 101 -2.94 -10.09 4.20
N ARG A 102 -2.13 -10.85 4.95
CA ARG A 102 -1.93 -12.29 4.70
C ARG A 102 -3.18 -13.13 4.97
N SER A 103 -3.98 -12.76 5.96
CA SER A 103 -5.24 -13.46 6.26
C SER A 103 -6.37 -13.14 5.27
N GLY A 104 -6.18 -12.13 4.42
CA GLY A 104 -7.22 -11.65 3.50
C GLY A 104 -8.28 -10.78 4.15
N GLU A 105 -8.05 -10.30 5.37
CA GLU A 105 -8.90 -9.28 6.02
C GLU A 105 -8.91 -7.97 5.23
N ILE A 106 -7.80 -7.65 4.57
CA ILE A 106 -7.67 -6.57 3.60
C ILE A 106 -7.15 -7.10 2.27
N ASP A 107 -7.48 -6.41 1.17
CA ASP A 107 -7.01 -6.74 -0.19
C ASP A 107 -5.73 -6.00 -0.56
N LEU A 108 -5.63 -4.76 -0.08
CA LEU A 108 -4.53 -3.83 -0.35
C LEU A 108 -4.10 -3.17 0.95
N LEU A 109 -2.80 -3.00 1.13
CA LEU A 109 -2.21 -2.21 2.21
C LEU A 109 -1.60 -0.94 1.62
N SER A 110 -2.20 0.22 1.90
CA SER A 110 -1.63 1.56 1.63
C SER A 110 -1.57 2.31 2.95
N ARG A 111 -0.41 2.21 3.63
CA ARG A 111 -0.26 2.63 5.02
C ARG A 111 1.19 3.00 5.31
N ASN A 112 1.71 3.97 4.59
CA ASN A 112 3.11 4.41 4.68
C ASN A 112 4.07 3.26 5.06
N THR A 113 4.01 2.20 4.26
CA THR A 113 4.71 0.95 4.55
C THR A 113 6.02 0.89 3.79
N THR A 114 7.13 0.91 4.52
CA THR A 114 8.47 0.78 3.95
C THR A 114 8.64 -0.56 3.24
N PHE A 115 9.03 -0.50 1.98
CA PHE A 115 9.44 -1.65 1.18
C PHE A 115 10.85 -2.07 1.60
N ASN A 116 11.00 -3.28 2.10
CA ASN A 116 12.30 -3.88 2.44
C ASN A 116 12.29 -5.39 2.25
N LEU A 117 13.48 -5.99 2.24
CA LEU A 117 13.67 -7.42 1.98
C LEU A 117 12.85 -8.31 2.93
N SER A 118 12.83 -8.02 4.23
CA SER A 118 12.15 -8.87 5.22
C SER A 118 10.64 -8.89 5.06
N ARG A 119 10.07 -7.84 4.47
CA ARG A 119 8.63 -7.73 4.20
C ARG A 119 8.23 -8.33 2.86
N ASP A 120 9.09 -8.19 1.86
CA ASP A 120 8.87 -8.67 0.49
C ASP A 120 9.13 -10.18 0.35
N ALA A 121 10.26 -10.65 0.85
CA ALA A 121 10.68 -12.04 0.66
C ALA A 121 9.68 -13.05 1.23
N SER A 122 9.47 -14.16 0.50
CA SER A 122 8.57 -15.26 0.90
C SER A 122 8.95 -15.90 2.23
N GLY A 123 10.23 -15.91 2.60
CA GLY A 123 10.72 -16.35 3.92
C GLY A 123 10.54 -15.31 5.03
N GLY A 124 10.11 -14.10 4.69
CA GLY A 124 9.75 -13.02 5.63
C GLY A 124 8.25 -12.86 5.74
N ASN A 125 7.73 -11.64 5.47
CA ASN A 125 6.28 -11.42 5.46
C ASN A 125 5.60 -11.89 4.16
N GLY A 126 6.33 -12.14 3.08
CA GLY A 126 5.81 -12.67 1.83
C GLY A 126 4.80 -11.74 1.15
N LEU A 127 5.09 -10.45 1.09
CA LEU A 127 4.25 -9.47 0.44
C LEU A 127 4.74 -9.20 -0.98
N SER A 128 3.85 -8.73 -1.86
CA SER A 128 4.23 -8.15 -3.15
C SER A 128 4.04 -6.64 -3.08
N PHE A 129 5.15 -5.91 -3.15
CA PHE A 129 5.13 -4.45 -3.14
C PHE A 129 4.91 -3.88 -4.55
N GLY A 130 4.18 -2.78 -4.62
CA GLY A 130 4.08 -1.93 -5.78
C GLY A 130 5.32 -1.06 -5.98
N PRO A 131 5.29 -0.15 -6.97
CA PRO A 131 6.31 0.89 -7.10
C PRO A 131 6.36 1.75 -5.84
N ILE A 132 7.55 2.30 -5.56
CA ILE A 132 7.71 3.25 -4.46
C ILE A 132 6.88 4.50 -4.80
N VAL A 133 5.96 4.85 -3.90
CA VAL A 133 5.11 6.04 -4.03
C VAL A 133 5.61 7.21 -3.19
N PHE A 134 6.49 6.95 -2.23
CA PHE A 134 7.05 8.00 -1.39
C PHE A 134 8.44 7.59 -0.86
N HIS A 135 9.43 8.44 -1.09
CA HIS A 135 10.76 8.30 -0.50
C HIS A 135 10.83 9.13 0.77
N ASP A 136 10.93 8.48 1.90
CA ASP A 136 11.09 9.09 3.22
C ASP A 136 12.41 8.67 3.88
N GLY A 137 12.62 9.12 5.08
CA GLY A 137 13.70 8.74 5.98
C GLY A 137 13.22 8.75 7.42
N GLN A 138 13.96 8.10 8.30
CA GLN A 138 13.72 8.16 9.73
C GLN A 138 14.45 9.34 10.35
N GLY A 139 13.77 10.06 11.27
CA GLY A 139 14.34 11.15 12.05
C GLY A 139 14.09 10.98 13.55
N LEU A 140 14.60 11.94 14.28
CA LEU A 140 14.35 12.11 15.72
C LEU A 140 13.81 13.51 15.98
N MET A 141 12.81 13.62 16.84
CA MET A 141 12.28 14.89 17.33
C MET A 141 12.53 15.02 18.83
N VAL A 142 12.99 16.18 19.24
CA VAL A 142 13.31 16.54 20.62
C VAL A 142 12.70 17.89 20.99
N LYS A 143 12.59 18.22 22.28
CA LYS A 143 12.23 19.58 22.70
C LYS A 143 13.35 20.55 22.37
N THR A 144 13.06 21.66 21.72
CA THR A 144 14.04 22.69 21.33
C THR A 144 14.84 23.20 22.55
N GLY A 145 14.17 23.41 23.69
CA GLY A 145 14.80 23.84 24.94
C GLY A 145 15.67 22.78 25.64
N SER A 146 15.73 21.53 25.14
CA SER A 146 16.58 20.48 25.73
C SER A 146 18.08 20.68 25.43
N GLY A 147 18.43 21.46 24.41
CA GLY A 147 19.79 21.63 23.93
C GLY A 147 20.34 20.43 23.16
N VAL A 148 19.54 19.40 22.90
CA VAL A 148 19.93 18.22 22.11
C VAL A 148 19.97 18.57 20.64
N THR A 149 21.13 18.36 20.01
CA THR A 149 21.38 18.63 18.58
C THR A 149 21.94 17.42 17.83
N SER A 150 22.29 16.33 18.54
CA SER A 150 22.82 15.09 17.94
C SER A 150 22.34 13.86 18.68
N LEU A 151 22.51 12.67 18.06
CA LEU A 151 22.13 11.38 18.65
C LEU A 151 22.98 11.05 19.90
N GLU A 152 24.24 11.43 19.91
CA GLU A 152 25.16 11.15 21.03
C GLU A 152 24.65 11.77 22.34
N GLN A 153 23.97 12.91 22.25
CA GLN A 153 23.40 13.59 23.42
C GLN A 153 22.15 12.91 23.96
N LEU A 154 21.60 11.94 23.23
CA LEU A 154 20.51 11.07 23.67
C LEU A 154 21.01 9.77 24.34
N SER A 155 22.33 9.60 24.49
CA SER A 155 22.90 8.45 25.20
C SER A 155 22.36 8.39 26.65
N GLY A 156 21.91 7.19 27.06
CA GLY A 156 21.30 6.96 28.38
C GLY A 156 19.86 7.44 28.50
N GLN A 157 19.28 8.06 27.48
CA GLN A 157 17.93 8.62 27.53
C GLN A 157 16.86 7.63 27.08
N ALA A 158 15.60 7.91 27.47
CA ALA A 158 14.44 7.20 26.95
C ALA A 158 14.00 7.80 25.60
N ILE A 159 13.71 6.94 24.63
CA ILE A 159 13.24 7.34 23.28
C ILE A 159 11.92 6.64 22.98
N CYS A 160 10.88 7.41 22.65
CA CYS A 160 9.59 6.89 22.25
C CYS A 160 9.60 6.43 20.78
N VAL A 161 9.07 5.23 20.52
CA VAL A 161 9.05 4.62 19.18
C VAL A 161 7.80 3.75 18.96
N GLY A 162 7.36 3.63 17.72
CA GLY A 162 6.28 2.72 17.34
C GLY A 162 6.76 1.27 17.25
N SER A 163 6.05 0.35 17.89
CA SER A 163 6.35 -1.10 17.86
C SER A 163 6.05 -1.71 16.48
N GLY A 164 6.85 -2.69 16.05
CA GLY A 164 6.66 -3.42 14.79
C GLY A 164 6.97 -2.59 13.54
N THR A 165 7.80 -1.57 13.68
CA THR A 165 8.19 -0.65 12.61
C THR A 165 9.65 -0.85 12.21
N THR A 166 10.02 -0.39 11.00
CA THR A 166 11.43 -0.24 10.60
C THR A 166 12.14 0.77 11.48
N THR A 167 11.43 1.81 11.93
CA THR A 167 11.99 2.85 12.79
C THR A 167 12.39 2.33 14.17
N GLU A 168 11.69 1.32 14.71
CA GLU A 168 12.12 0.61 15.92
C GLU A 168 13.42 -0.15 15.69
N GLN A 169 13.51 -0.89 14.59
CA GLN A 169 14.72 -1.66 14.25
C GLN A 169 15.91 -0.76 13.99
N ASN A 170 15.75 0.25 13.10
CA ASN A 170 16.84 1.17 12.75
C ASN A 170 17.34 1.97 13.98
N LEU A 171 16.43 2.36 14.90
CA LEU A 171 16.84 3.01 16.15
C LEU A 171 17.78 2.12 16.94
N ASN A 172 17.43 0.84 17.10
CA ASN A 172 18.28 -0.13 17.80
C ASN A 172 19.63 -0.27 17.08
N ASP A 173 19.61 -0.50 15.78
CA ASP A 173 20.83 -0.76 14.97
C ASP A 173 21.80 0.43 15.02
N VAL A 174 21.29 1.68 14.93
CA VAL A 174 22.11 2.89 14.96
C VAL A 174 22.74 3.10 16.35
N PHE A 175 21.93 2.98 17.42
CA PHE A 175 22.40 3.19 18.78
C PHE A 175 23.38 2.10 19.22
N GLU A 176 23.12 0.85 18.85
CA GLU A 176 24.04 -0.27 19.10
C GLU A 176 25.36 -0.11 18.35
N THR A 177 25.33 0.23 17.04
CA THR A 177 26.52 0.45 16.21
C THR A 177 27.40 1.57 16.76
N ARG A 178 26.79 2.64 17.30
CA ARG A 178 27.50 3.77 17.91
C ARG A 178 27.84 3.56 19.38
N GLN A 179 27.49 2.42 19.95
CA GLN A 179 27.69 2.10 21.37
C GLN A 179 27.01 3.12 22.31
N LEU A 180 25.83 3.63 21.93
CA LEU A 180 25.06 4.57 22.70
C LEU A 180 23.97 3.79 23.48
N PRO A 181 24.06 3.67 24.80
CA PRO A 181 22.98 3.07 25.59
C PRO A 181 21.71 3.96 25.50
N TYR A 182 20.53 3.34 25.45
CA TYR A 182 19.26 4.05 25.48
C TYR A 182 18.15 3.13 26.01
N THR A 183 16.98 3.68 26.32
CA THR A 183 15.81 2.93 26.74
C THR A 183 14.66 3.14 25.73
N PRO A 184 14.29 2.14 24.89
CA PRO A 184 13.14 2.27 24.00
C PRO A 184 11.84 2.21 24.80
N ILE A 185 10.95 3.21 24.64
CA ILE A 185 9.58 3.16 25.12
C ILE A 185 8.68 2.93 23.92
N LYS A 186 8.12 1.71 23.83
CA LYS A 186 7.40 1.20 22.66
C LYS A 186 5.89 1.44 22.78
N TYR A 187 5.27 1.92 21.70
CA TYR A 187 3.84 2.18 21.61
C TYR A 187 3.24 1.52 20.36
N GLN A 188 1.92 1.32 20.36
CA GLN A 188 1.24 0.62 19.25
C GLN A 188 0.97 1.54 18.04
N ASP A 189 0.83 2.84 18.24
CA ASP A 189 0.53 3.81 17.21
C ASP A 189 1.18 5.18 17.46
N LEU A 190 1.18 6.03 16.41
CA LEU A 190 1.81 7.35 16.45
C LEU A 190 1.22 8.26 17.54
N ASN A 191 -0.10 8.23 17.76
CA ASN A 191 -0.73 9.11 18.77
C ASN A 191 -0.24 8.78 20.17
N GLN A 192 -0.02 7.50 20.47
CA GLN A 192 0.54 7.05 21.74
C GLN A 192 2.02 7.43 21.87
N VAL A 193 2.82 7.32 20.77
CA VAL A 193 4.21 7.81 20.73
C VAL A 193 4.27 9.29 21.07
N VAL A 194 3.45 10.09 20.38
CA VAL A 194 3.32 11.53 20.60
C VAL A 194 2.88 11.84 22.03
N GLY A 195 1.86 11.15 22.54
CA GLY A 195 1.37 11.32 23.90
C GLY A 195 2.45 11.05 24.96
N GLY A 196 3.23 9.97 24.79
CA GLY A 196 4.36 9.64 25.67
C GLY A 196 5.45 10.71 25.65
N TYR A 197 5.80 11.19 24.46
CA TYR A 197 6.79 12.24 24.29
C TYR A 197 6.34 13.59 24.90
N LEU A 198 5.12 14.04 24.62
CA LEU A 198 4.59 15.31 25.15
C LEU A 198 4.47 15.27 26.68
N GLN A 199 4.13 14.10 27.27
CA GLN A 199 4.10 13.90 28.73
C GLN A 199 5.49 13.83 29.37
N GLY A 200 6.57 13.94 28.57
CA GLY A 200 7.94 13.90 29.09
C GLY A 200 8.43 12.51 29.53
N ARG A 201 7.77 11.43 29.08
CA ARG A 201 8.23 10.06 29.34
C ARG A 201 9.49 9.71 28.56
N CYS A 202 9.76 10.44 27.46
CA CYS A 202 10.89 10.26 26.57
C CYS A 202 11.58 11.61 26.31
N ALA A 203 12.91 11.59 26.26
CA ALA A 203 13.70 12.77 25.87
C ALA A 203 13.53 13.12 24.38
N GLY A 204 13.24 12.12 23.55
CA GLY A 204 12.94 12.26 22.14
C GLY A 204 11.96 11.22 21.65
N MET A 205 11.40 11.43 20.45
CA MET A 205 10.62 10.45 19.72
C MET A 205 11.17 10.25 18.32
N THR A 206 11.09 9.02 17.82
CA THR A 206 11.52 8.69 16.46
C THR A 206 10.37 8.12 15.64
N SER A 207 10.34 8.50 14.37
CA SER A 207 9.42 8.00 13.34
C SER A 207 9.93 8.40 11.97
N ASP A 208 9.18 8.08 10.91
CA ASP A 208 9.40 8.64 9.59
C ASP A 208 9.30 10.16 9.63
N LEU A 209 10.10 10.85 8.83
CA LEU A 209 10.13 12.33 8.84
C LEU A 209 8.76 12.94 8.51
N THR A 210 8.03 12.32 7.58
CA THR A 210 6.65 12.71 7.25
C THR A 210 5.76 12.64 8.48
N GLN A 211 5.86 11.57 9.28
CA GLN A 211 5.07 11.40 10.50
C GLN A 211 5.49 12.39 11.60
N LEU A 212 6.79 12.66 11.73
CA LEU A 212 7.29 13.67 12.67
C LEU A 212 6.82 15.08 12.30
N ALA A 213 6.85 15.42 11.01
CA ALA A 213 6.34 16.70 10.50
C ALA A 213 4.83 16.84 10.74
N ALA A 214 4.07 15.78 10.43
CA ALA A 214 2.63 15.73 10.67
C ALA A 214 2.27 15.87 12.17
N ALA A 215 2.99 15.17 13.05
CA ALA A 215 2.80 15.28 14.48
C ALA A 215 3.10 16.70 14.97
N ARG A 216 4.24 17.27 14.55
CA ARG A 216 4.67 18.61 14.97
C ARG A 216 3.69 19.69 14.54
N SER A 217 3.12 19.60 13.34
CA SER A 217 2.14 20.59 12.85
C SER A 217 0.85 20.64 13.71
N GLY A 218 0.52 19.55 14.38
CA GLY A 218 -0.64 19.44 15.28
C GLY A 218 -0.35 19.84 16.74
N PHE A 219 0.89 20.21 17.09
CA PHE A 219 1.22 20.60 18.46
C PHE A 219 0.76 22.04 18.74
N PRO A 220 0.39 22.35 19.99
CA PRO A 220 0.05 23.71 20.40
C PRO A 220 1.16 24.73 20.09
N ASP A 221 2.43 24.34 20.32
CA ASP A 221 3.62 25.15 20.11
C ASP A 221 4.65 24.39 19.26
N PRO A 222 4.48 24.28 17.94
CA PRO A 222 5.37 23.52 17.06
C PRO A 222 6.84 23.93 17.14
N GLU A 223 7.12 25.21 17.42
CA GLU A 223 8.47 25.77 17.51
C GLU A 223 9.26 25.27 18.75
N GLN A 224 8.57 24.72 19.72
CA GLN A 224 9.22 24.10 20.89
C GLN A 224 9.71 22.65 20.61
N HIS A 225 9.58 22.20 19.38
CA HIS A 225 9.94 20.85 18.96
C HIS A 225 10.81 20.89 17.70
N THR A 226 12.02 20.33 17.80
CA THR A 226 13.00 20.30 16.72
C THR A 226 13.15 18.88 16.19
N ILE A 227 13.00 18.69 14.88
CA ILE A 227 13.41 17.47 14.19
C ILE A 227 14.88 17.63 13.88
N LEU A 228 15.72 16.71 14.37
CA LEU A 228 17.16 16.74 14.15
C LEU A 228 17.46 16.56 12.66
N GLU A 229 18.55 17.17 12.19
CA GLU A 229 18.95 17.08 10.78
C GLU A 229 19.40 15.68 10.37
N GLU A 230 19.92 14.93 11.33
CA GLU A 230 20.44 13.58 11.09
C GLU A 230 19.33 12.61 10.71
N ARG A 231 19.57 11.87 9.62
CA ARG A 231 18.69 10.82 9.14
C ARG A 231 19.25 9.45 9.50
N LEU A 232 18.41 8.61 10.15
CA LEU A 232 18.82 7.30 10.62
C LEU A 232 18.70 6.22 9.53
N SER A 233 17.79 6.41 8.58
CA SER A 233 17.56 5.43 7.51
C SER A 233 16.96 6.08 6.26
N LYS A 234 16.82 5.26 5.22
CA LYS A 234 15.94 5.49 4.07
C LYS A 234 14.68 4.64 4.23
N GLU A 235 13.52 5.26 4.01
CA GLU A 235 12.22 4.62 4.14
C GLU A 235 11.43 4.74 2.81
N PRO A 236 11.74 3.88 1.80
CA PRO A 236 10.97 3.86 0.56
C PRO A 236 9.62 3.20 0.82
N MET A 237 8.54 3.95 0.70
CA MET A 237 7.18 3.50 0.98
C MET A 237 6.47 3.08 -0.29
N ALA A 238 5.73 1.96 -0.23
CA ALA A 238 4.95 1.45 -1.34
C ALA A 238 3.66 0.78 -0.85
N PRO A 239 2.59 0.75 -1.66
CA PRO A 239 1.45 -0.11 -1.43
C PRO A 239 1.86 -1.56 -1.58
N ALA A 240 1.15 -2.47 -0.90
CA ALA A 240 1.45 -3.89 -0.94
C ALA A 240 0.18 -4.73 -1.00
N VAL A 241 0.29 -5.90 -1.65
CA VAL A 241 -0.70 -6.95 -1.69
C VAL A 241 -0.11 -8.25 -1.15
N VAL A 242 -0.94 -9.27 -0.93
CA VAL A 242 -0.43 -10.59 -0.54
C VAL A 242 0.47 -11.14 -1.63
N GLY A 243 1.60 -11.74 -1.25
CA GLY A 243 2.51 -12.36 -2.20
C GLY A 243 1.92 -13.62 -2.84
N GLY A 244 2.35 -13.90 -4.08
CA GLY A 244 1.88 -15.05 -4.85
C GLY A 244 0.67 -14.77 -5.74
N ASP A 245 -0.05 -13.68 -5.55
CA ASP A 245 -1.10 -13.21 -6.47
C ASP A 245 -0.50 -12.23 -7.48
N GLN A 246 0.06 -12.78 -8.57
CA GLN A 246 0.72 -11.99 -9.60
C GLN A 246 -0.25 -11.02 -10.29
N ARG A 247 -1.50 -11.44 -10.51
CA ARG A 247 -2.50 -10.62 -11.20
C ARG A 247 -2.88 -9.37 -10.41
N MET A 248 -3.11 -9.52 -9.10
CA MET A 248 -3.36 -8.40 -8.21
C MET A 248 -2.14 -7.48 -8.08
N ALA A 249 -0.93 -8.07 -7.98
CA ALA A 249 0.31 -7.32 -7.91
C ALA A 249 0.58 -6.51 -9.17
N ASP A 250 0.33 -7.08 -10.36
CA ASP A 250 0.50 -6.38 -11.64
C ASP A 250 -0.52 -5.25 -11.79
N ALA A 251 -1.79 -5.49 -11.48
CA ALA A 251 -2.83 -4.47 -11.51
C ALA A 251 -2.46 -3.27 -10.59
N MET A 252 -2.09 -3.55 -9.33
CA MET A 252 -1.63 -2.52 -8.39
C MET A 252 -0.43 -1.74 -8.94
N ARG A 253 0.58 -2.43 -9.47
CA ARG A 253 1.80 -1.82 -9.99
C ARG A 253 1.50 -0.84 -11.12
N TRP A 254 0.71 -1.26 -12.09
CA TRP A 254 0.40 -0.45 -13.26
C TRP A 254 -0.56 0.71 -12.98
N VAL A 255 -1.39 0.62 -11.94
CA VAL A 255 -2.15 1.78 -11.45
C VAL A 255 -1.23 2.84 -10.87
N VAL A 256 -0.23 2.46 -10.06
CA VAL A 256 0.75 3.44 -9.54
C VAL A 256 1.56 4.07 -10.67
N PHE A 257 2.02 3.27 -11.65
CA PHE A 257 2.73 3.81 -12.80
C PHE A 257 1.86 4.72 -13.66
N ALA A 258 0.55 4.46 -13.76
CA ALA A 258 -0.37 5.34 -14.47
C ALA A 258 -0.46 6.73 -13.84
N LEU A 259 -0.44 6.82 -12.51
CA LEU A 259 -0.41 8.11 -11.80
C LEU A 259 0.87 8.92 -12.12
N ILE A 260 2.03 8.24 -12.17
CA ILE A 260 3.32 8.87 -12.46
C ILE A 260 3.40 9.28 -13.94
N GLU A 261 3.06 8.39 -14.87
CA GLU A 261 3.06 8.65 -16.32
C GLU A 261 2.10 9.78 -16.69
N ALA A 262 0.94 9.87 -16.02
CA ALA A 262 0.00 10.97 -16.24
C ALA A 262 0.60 12.33 -15.84
N GLU A 263 1.37 12.38 -14.75
CA GLU A 263 2.11 13.59 -14.38
C GLU A 263 3.18 13.94 -15.42
N GLU A 264 3.97 12.97 -15.90
CA GLU A 264 4.98 13.17 -16.93
C GLU A 264 4.37 13.71 -18.24
N ARG A 265 3.10 13.34 -18.53
CA ARG A 265 2.36 13.82 -19.71
C ARG A 265 1.55 15.09 -19.48
N GLY A 266 1.49 15.62 -18.25
CA GLY A 266 0.64 16.75 -17.91
C GLY A 266 -0.86 16.46 -18.01
N ILE A 267 -1.27 15.20 -17.83
CA ILE A 267 -2.67 14.79 -17.81
C ILE A 267 -3.20 14.86 -16.40
N THR A 268 -4.04 15.87 -16.14
CA THR A 268 -4.60 16.20 -14.84
C THR A 268 -6.03 15.72 -14.68
N GLN A 269 -6.54 15.76 -13.46
CA GLN A 269 -7.96 15.52 -13.18
C GLN A 269 -8.86 16.46 -14.01
N ALA A 270 -8.43 17.71 -14.20
CA ALA A 270 -9.20 18.72 -14.91
C ALA A 270 -9.21 18.55 -16.43
N ASN A 271 -8.15 17.98 -17.05
CA ASN A 271 -8.02 17.93 -18.49
C ASN A 271 -8.15 16.53 -19.10
N VAL A 272 -8.23 15.46 -18.30
CA VAL A 272 -8.22 14.06 -18.82
C VAL A 272 -9.30 13.79 -19.87
N GLU A 273 -10.50 14.36 -19.71
CA GLU A 273 -11.61 14.18 -20.68
C GLU A 273 -11.32 14.84 -22.03
N GLU A 274 -10.71 16.02 -22.00
CA GLU A 274 -10.35 16.72 -23.25
C GLU A 274 -9.19 16.00 -23.95
N VAL A 275 -8.16 15.56 -23.19
CA VAL A 275 -7.04 14.79 -23.73
C VAL A 275 -7.51 13.46 -24.32
N LEU A 276 -8.49 12.78 -23.69
CA LEU A 276 -9.10 11.55 -24.21
C LEU A 276 -9.79 11.81 -25.55
N LYS A 277 -10.60 12.87 -25.67
CA LYS A 277 -11.28 13.24 -26.93
C LYS A 277 -10.28 13.53 -28.05
N GLN A 278 -9.19 14.26 -27.74
CA GLN A 278 -8.12 14.53 -28.69
C GLN A 278 -7.44 13.25 -29.16
N ALA A 279 -7.10 12.34 -28.23
CA ALA A 279 -6.52 11.06 -28.56
C ALA A 279 -7.46 10.18 -29.42
N GLN A 280 -8.76 10.21 -29.18
CA GLN A 280 -9.75 9.50 -30.00
C GLN A 280 -9.85 10.05 -31.44
N ALA A 281 -9.71 11.36 -31.57
CA ALA A 281 -9.83 12.05 -32.87
C ALA A 281 -8.55 11.95 -33.71
N ASP A 282 -7.38 11.74 -33.11
CA ASP A 282 -6.09 11.76 -33.82
C ASP A 282 -5.35 10.41 -33.73
N PRO A 283 -5.45 9.55 -34.78
CA PRO A 283 -4.76 8.27 -34.83
C PRO A 283 -3.22 8.36 -34.79
N SER A 284 -2.64 9.53 -35.06
CA SER A 284 -1.18 9.72 -35.06
C SER A 284 -0.59 9.68 -33.67
N GLN A 285 -1.40 9.91 -32.62
CA GLN A 285 -1.00 9.91 -31.23
C GLN A 285 -0.98 8.49 -30.60
N ALA A 286 -0.36 7.54 -31.29
CA ALA A 286 -0.43 6.12 -30.93
C ALA A 286 -0.03 5.80 -29.49
N ALA A 287 1.00 6.45 -28.93
CA ALA A 287 1.44 6.24 -27.55
C ALA A 287 0.41 6.76 -26.54
N LEU A 288 -0.17 7.94 -26.77
CA LEU A 288 -1.21 8.50 -25.93
C LEU A 288 -2.49 7.67 -25.97
N ARG A 289 -2.88 7.22 -27.18
CA ARG A 289 -4.06 6.36 -27.38
C ARG A 289 -3.93 5.04 -26.62
N ARG A 290 -2.75 4.40 -26.61
CA ARG A 290 -2.50 3.19 -25.81
C ARG A 290 -2.57 3.49 -24.32
N PHE A 291 -1.95 4.59 -23.88
CA PHE A 291 -1.97 4.98 -22.48
C PHE A 291 -3.38 5.21 -21.94
N LEU A 292 -4.23 5.89 -22.72
CA LEU A 292 -5.62 6.18 -22.32
C LEU A 292 -6.61 5.04 -22.62
N GLY A 293 -6.13 3.88 -23.12
CA GLY A 293 -6.98 2.73 -23.39
C GLY A 293 -7.86 2.84 -24.62
N VAL A 294 -7.58 3.79 -25.51
CA VAL A 294 -8.28 3.92 -26.82
C VAL A 294 -7.88 2.76 -27.74
N ASP A 295 -6.62 2.33 -27.67
CA ASP A 295 -6.06 1.24 -28.46
C ASP A 295 -5.21 0.31 -27.57
N GLY A 296 -4.95 -0.92 -28.05
CA GLY A 296 -3.93 -1.83 -27.55
C GLY A 296 -4.34 -2.78 -26.44
N GLY A 297 -5.52 -2.61 -25.82
CA GLY A 297 -6.06 -3.56 -24.82
C GLY A 297 -5.13 -3.79 -23.62
N LEU A 298 -4.43 -2.75 -23.13
CA LEU A 298 -3.47 -2.90 -22.02
C LEU A 298 -4.17 -3.19 -20.69
N GLY A 299 -5.33 -2.59 -20.45
CA GLY A 299 -6.14 -2.87 -19.27
C GLY A 299 -6.58 -4.32 -19.21
N SER A 300 -7.06 -4.85 -20.34
CA SER A 300 -7.50 -6.25 -20.44
C SER A 300 -6.38 -7.24 -20.09
N LYS A 301 -5.12 -6.95 -20.42
CA LYS A 301 -3.95 -7.77 -20.03
C LYS A 301 -3.74 -7.82 -18.51
N LEU A 302 -4.16 -6.79 -17.78
CA LEU A 302 -4.11 -6.71 -16.31
C LEU A 302 -5.40 -7.25 -15.66
N GLY A 303 -6.39 -7.62 -16.47
CA GLY A 303 -7.75 -7.93 -16.00
C GLY A 303 -8.52 -6.67 -15.58
N LEU A 304 -8.16 -5.49 -16.07
CA LEU A 304 -8.82 -4.21 -15.83
C LEU A 304 -9.59 -3.75 -17.08
N PRO A 305 -10.52 -2.79 -16.97
CA PRO A 305 -11.03 -2.08 -18.13
C PRO A 305 -9.89 -1.42 -18.92
N ASP A 306 -9.99 -1.33 -20.23
CA ASP A 306 -8.91 -0.76 -21.06
C ASP A 306 -8.70 0.73 -20.76
N ASP A 307 -9.75 1.44 -20.36
CA ASP A 307 -9.73 2.84 -19.96
C ASP A 307 -9.40 3.08 -18.48
N PHE A 308 -8.85 2.09 -17.78
CA PHE A 308 -8.56 2.18 -16.33
C PHE A 308 -7.73 3.42 -15.96
N VAL A 309 -6.80 3.85 -16.83
CA VAL A 309 -6.01 5.07 -16.63
C VAL A 309 -6.90 6.30 -16.55
N VAL A 310 -7.86 6.41 -17.48
CA VAL A 310 -8.83 7.53 -17.49
C VAL A 310 -9.67 7.52 -16.22
N GLN A 311 -10.14 6.35 -15.79
CA GLN A 311 -10.90 6.19 -14.53
C GLN A 311 -10.08 6.66 -13.32
N VAL A 312 -8.81 6.25 -13.24
CA VAL A 312 -7.87 6.63 -12.16
C VAL A 312 -7.68 8.14 -12.12
N ILE A 313 -7.31 8.75 -13.25
CA ILE A 313 -6.99 10.20 -13.28
C ILE A 313 -8.24 11.05 -13.06
N ARG A 314 -9.39 10.63 -13.56
CA ARG A 314 -10.68 11.27 -13.26
C ARG A 314 -10.99 11.26 -11.76
N ALA A 315 -10.68 10.16 -11.08
CA ALA A 315 -10.98 9.97 -9.67
C ALA A 315 -10.06 10.76 -8.73
N THR A 316 -8.74 10.72 -8.98
CA THR A 316 -7.73 11.21 -8.03
C THR A 316 -6.81 12.29 -8.59
N GLY A 317 -6.77 12.48 -9.91
CA GLY A 317 -5.71 13.21 -10.56
C GLY A 317 -4.43 12.36 -10.69
N HIS A 318 -3.35 12.97 -11.18
CA HIS A 318 -2.04 12.34 -11.30
C HIS A 318 -1.25 12.39 -9.96
N TYR A 319 -0.10 11.73 -9.92
CA TYR A 319 0.72 11.63 -8.70
C TYR A 319 1.03 13.00 -8.05
N GLY A 320 1.39 14.02 -8.83
CA GLY A 320 1.67 15.36 -8.33
C GLY A 320 0.43 16.04 -7.74
N GLU A 321 -0.76 15.86 -8.32
CA GLU A 321 -2.01 16.41 -7.77
C GLU A 321 -2.36 15.76 -6.43
N ILE A 322 -2.17 14.44 -6.30
CA ILE A 322 -2.34 13.71 -5.03
C ILE A 322 -1.36 14.26 -3.99
N TYR A 323 -0.07 14.41 -4.37
CA TYR A 323 0.96 14.94 -3.48
C TYR A 323 0.61 16.35 -3.00
N ASP A 324 0.28 17.25 -3.92
CA ASP A 324 0.03 18.65 -3.59
C ASP A 324 -1.22 18.84 -2.73
N ARG A 325 -2.26 18.02 -2.96
CA ARG A 325 -3.49 18.02 -2.16
C ARG A 325 -3.24 17.69 -0.70
N HIS A 326 -2.36 16.73 -0.41
CA HIS A 326 -2.21 16.18 0.93
C HIS A 326 -0.94 16.59 1.66
N LEU A 327 0.10 16.94 0.91
CA LEU A 327 1.44 17.25 1.44
C LEU A 327 2.03 18.53 0.83
N GLY A 328 1.29 19.21 -0.04
CA GLY A 328 1.69 20.46 -0.67
C GLY A 328 1.52 21.67 0.24
N ARG A 329 1.78 22.85 -0.31
CA ARG A 329 1.81 24.12 0.47
C ARG A 329 0.48 24.51 1.11
N GLU A 330 -0.63 24.09 0.51
CA GLU A 330 -1.98 24.42 0.98
C GLU A 330 -2.57 23.34 1.90
N SER A 331 -1.84 22.26 2.12
CA SER A 331 -2.27 21.16 2.99
C SER A 331 -1.94 21.44 4.46
N ALA A 332 -2.60 20.71 5.36
CA ALA A 332 -2.31 20.79 6.81
C ALA A 332 -0.87 20.35 7.16
N VAL A 333 -0.23 19.56 6.30
CA VAL A 333 1.12 19.04 6.48
C VAL A 333 1.95 19.36 5.24
N THR A 334 2.76 20.40 5.30
CA THR A 334 3.59 20.81 4.17
C THR A 334 4.92 20.08 4.17
N ILE A 335 5.17 19.27 3.13
CA ILE A 335 6.43 18.55 2.91
C ILE A 335 6.92 18.87 1.50
N PRO A 336 8.15 19.39 1.33
CA PRO A 336 8.70 19.61 0.00
C PRO A 336 8.86 18.29 -0.75
N ARG A 337 8.51 18.23 -2.03
CA ARG A 337 8.62 17.01 -2.85
C ARG A 337 10.04 16.45 -2.89
N SER A 338 11.05 17.31 -2.93
CA SER A 338 12.47 16.88 -2.92
C SER A 338 12.72 15.74 -3.92
N VAL A 339 13.16 14.58 -3.45
CA VAL A 339 13.39 13.38 -4.28
C VAL A 339 12.09 12.73 -4.79
N ASN A 340 10.93 13.12 -4.27
CA ASN A 340 9.61 12.65 -4.74
C ASN A 340 9.09 13.40 -5.97
N ARG A 341 9.94 14.19 -6.65
CA ARG A 341 9.68 14.78 -7.97
C ARG A 341 9.88 13.75 -9.07
N LEU A 342 9.35 14.03 -10.25
CA LEU A 342 9.64 13.24 -11.44
C LEU A 342 11.15 13.15 -11.71
N ALA A 343 11.59 12.04 -12.29
CA ALA A 343 12.99 11.84 -12.67
C ALA A 343 13.47 12.94 -13.65
N GLY A 344 12.61 13.39 -14.57
CA GLY A 344 12.87 14.51 -15.47
C GLY A 344 13.15 15.84 -14.75
N ASP A 345 12.66 16.01 -13.52
CA ASP A 345 12.85 17.18 -12.66
C ASP A 345 13.93 16.95 -11.59
N GLY A 346 14.74 15.90 -11.74
CA GLY A 346 15.81 15.54 -10.79
C GLY A 346 15.34 14.82 -9.53
N GLY A 347 14.15 14.21 -9.56
CA GLY A 347 13.64 13.32 -8.51
C GLY A 347 13.85 11.84 -8.81
N LEU A 348 13.08 10.98 -8.16
CA LEU A 348 13.16 9.52 -8.30
C LEU A 348 11.87 8.89 -8.87
N MET A 349 10.81 9.69 -9.09
CA MET A 349 9.55 9.16 -9.59
C MET A 349 9.63 8.99 -11.10
N VAL A 350 9.45 7.75 -11.59
CA VAL A 350 9.50 7.40 -13.00
C VAL A 350 8.56 6.22 -13.27
N ALA A 351 7.88 6.23 -14.41
CA ALA A 351 7.08 5.12 -14.89
C ALA A 351 7.77 4.40 -16.06
N PRO A 352 7.65 3.07 -16.18
CA PRO A 352 8.02 2.36 -17.41
C PRO A 352 7.01 2.66 -18.53
N PRO A 353 7.41 2.53 -19.83
CA PRO A 353 6.53 2.82 -20.94
C PRO A 353 5.26 1.96 -20.97
N PHE A 354 4.13 2.56 -21.32
CA PHE A 354 2.85 1.89 -21.61
C PHE A 354 2.82 1.47 -23.09
N SER A 355 3.43 0.32 -23.40
CA SER A 355 3.58 -0.18 -24.78
C SER A 355 3.31 -1.69 -24.90
#